data_4a2ea1b1bb5e54877d2fb3e665d7d402
#
_entry.id   4a2ea1b1bb5e54877d2fb3e665d7d402
#
_cell.length_a   1.000
_cell.length_b   1.000
_cell.length_c   1.000
_cell.angle_alpha   90.00
_cell.angle_beta   90.00
_cell.angle_gamma   90.00
#
_symmetry.space_group_name_H-M   'P 1'
#
loop_
_entity.id
_entity.type
_entity.pdbx_description
1 polymer ?
#
loop_
_entity_poly.entity_id
_entity_poly.type
_entity_poly.pdbx_seq_one_letter_code
_entity_poly.pdbx_strand_id
1 'polypeptide(L)'
;ARASSVRKMADTPTPAYSLRIRVRMENRPGMLGRLAMAIGEVGANIAALDGFEVKTSHLVQNAVVYCSGEAHQKEVLEAVNAIDGIVVLEWSDQVFDLHEGGKIELRSLSELRDIDDLSMAYTPGVARVCMEISKNPMRAHDLTIKANTVAIVSDGTAVLGLGDIGPEAAMPVMEGKALLFKHFAGVDAFPICLNTKDPAEIIETVARLAPTFGGINLEDIAAPGAFEIEAALVERLDIPVFHDDQHGTAIVTLAALDNALRIVGKRMDDLKIVVSGVGAAGVAVSKILMDAGVSNVVGVDSQGAVHTGRENLNPSKRWFAEHTNPEALAGSLTDVMGGADVFIGLSAPNVLTREDVLSMKADPIVFAMANPDPEIRPELIADIAAVIATGRSDFPNQINNVLAFPGVFRGALDARATEITSGMNLAAAHAIATVVGDDLAADHIIPSVFDTRVADRVAAAVSAAARSEGVVRDRA
;
A
#
# COMPACT_ATOMS: atom_id res chain seq x y z
N ALA A 1 6.93 42.09 13.97
CA ALA A 1 6.13 41.58 12.89
C ALA A 1 7.03 40.78 11.93
N ARG A 2 7.20 39.47 12.12
CA ARG A 2 7.78 38.56 11.13
C ARG A 2 6.61 37.69 10.66
N ALA A 3 6.07 37.99 9.49
CA ALA A 3 5.21 37.08 8.79
C ALA A 3 6.08 35.89 8.34
N SER A 4 5.98 34.75 9.01
CA SER A 4 6.48 33.50 8.50
C SER A 4 5.55 33.09 7.36
N SER A 5 6.05 33.16 6.13
CA SER A 5 5.38 32.60 4.96
C SER A 5 5.28 31.08 5.19
N VAL A 6 4.09 30.59 5.51
CA VAL A 6 3.74 29.17 5.46
C VAL A 6 3.81 28.78 3.99
N ARG A 7 4.95 28.22 3.55
CA ARG A 7 5.05 27.56 2.23
C ARG A 7 4.01 26.45 2.19
N LYS A 8 3.14 26.48 1.18
CA LYS A 8 2.19 25.39 0.92
C LYS A 8 2.99 24.11 0.66
N MET A 9 2.66 23.01 1.33
CA MET A 9 3.33 21.70 1.14
C MET A 9 3.24 21.14 -0.28
N ALA A 10 2.33 21.66 -1.13
CA ALA A 10 2.29 21.38 -2.56
C ALA A 10 3.58 21.81 -3.32
N ASP A 11 4.47 22.58 -2.68
CA ASP A 11 5.67 23.14 -3.31
C ASP A 11 6.97 22.46 -2.83
N THR A 12 6.91 21.31 -2.15
CA THR A 12 8.12 20.63 -1.66
C THR A 12 8.65 19.65 -2.71
N PRO A 13 9.94 19.78 -3.15
CA PRO A 13 10.56 18.84 -4.06
C PRO A 13 10.56 17.40 -3.52
N THR A 14 10.18 16.42 -4.36
CA THR A 14 10.02 15.03 -4.00
C THR A 14 10.59 14.10 -5.08
N PRO A 15 11.06 12.88 -4.74
CA PRO A 15 11.47 11.89 -5.73
C PRO A 15 10.39 11.51 -6.75
N ALA A 16 9.09 11.70 -6.43
CA ALA A 16 7.99 11.44 -7.34
C ALA A 16 7.98 12.33 -8.59
N TYR A 17 8.71 13.45 -8.57
CA TYR A 17 8.92 14.36 -9.71
C TYR A 17 10.40 14.55 -9.95
N SER A 18 11.11 13.43 -10.17
CA SER A 18 12.57 13.39 -10.35
C SER A 18 12.93 13.62 -11.80
N LEU A 19 13.59 14.73 -12.08
CA LEU A 19 14.10 15.12 -13.40
C LEU A 19 15.58 14.78 -13.51
N ARG A 20 15.96 14.01 -14.52
CA ARG A 20 17.36 13.81 -14.90
C ARG A 20 17.71 14.74 -16.05
N ILE A 21 18.77 15.54 -15.89
CA ILE A 21 19.26 16.43 -16.93
C ILE A 21 20.72 16.13 -17.22
N ARG A 22 21.08 16.12 -18.49
CA ARG A 22 22.47 16.09 -18.96
C ARG A 22 22.81 17.42 -19.58
N VAL A 23 23.75 18.15 -18.99
CA VAL A 23 24.12 19.48 -19.42
C VAL A 23 25.55 19.52 -19.92
N ARG A 24 25.78 20.31 -20.98
CA ARG A 24 27.10 20.72 -21.41
C ARG A 24 27.33 22.16 -20.95
N MET A 25 28.43 22.38 -20.25
CA MET A 25 28.81 23.69 -19.73
C MET A 25 30.18 24.09 -20.31
N GLU A 26 30.42 25.38 -20.54
CA GLU A 26 31.75 25.87 -20.87
C GLU A 26 32.72 25.51 -19.74
N ASN A 27 33.96 25.09 -20.11
CA ASN A 27 35.02 24.77 -19.14
C ASN A 27 35.63 26.04 -18.59
N ARG A 28 34.90 26.72 -17.70
CA ARG A 28 35.38 27.90 -16.98
C ARG A 28 34.95 27.86 -15.50
N PRO A 29 35.75 28.50 -14.60
CA PRO A 29 35.42 28.50 -13.19
C PRO A 29 34.00 29.02 -12.91
N GLY A 30 33.29 28.39 -11.96
CA GLY A 30 31.98 28.82 -11.48
C GLY A 30 30.77 28.28 -12.27
N MET A 31 30.93 27.58 -13.38
CA MET A 31 29.79 27.11 -14.20
C MET A 31 28.90 26.12 -13.46
N LEU A 32 29.49 25.16 -12.74
CA LEU A 32 28.70 24.24 -11.88
C LEU A 32 27.94 24.99 -10.77
N GLY A 33 28.57 26.03 -10.20
CA GLY A 33 27.90 26.87 -9.22
C GLY A 33 26.68 27.61 -9.78
N ARG A 34 26.77 28.13 -11.04
CA ARG A 34 25.64 28.77 -11.72
C ARG A 34 24.49 27.79 -11.98
N LEU A 35 24.80 26.54 -12.39
CA LEU A 35 23.81 25.48 -12.56
C LEU A 35 23.09 25.21 -11.23
N ALA A 36 23.85 25.02 -10.15
CA ALA A 36 23.27 24.75 -8.84
C ALA A 36 22.42 25.91 -8.30
N MET A 37 22.88 27.15 -8.51
CA MET A 37 22.11 28.34 -8.10
C MET A 37 20.80 28.45 -8.87
N ALA A 38 20.80 28.29 -10.19
CA ALA A 38 19.59 28.41 -11.01
C ALA A 38 18.55 27.35 -10.62
N ILE A 39 18.97 26.11 -10.34
CA ILE A 39 18.08 25.06 -9.85
C ILE A 39 17.52 25.42 -8.46
N GLY A 40 18.35 25.92 -7.57
CA GLY A 40 17.92 26.32 -6.22
C GLY A 40 17.03 27.56 -6.18
N GLU A 41 17.25 28.54 -7.07
CA GLU A 41 16.44 29.76 -7.17
C GLU A 41 15.00 29.49 -7.56
N VAL A 42 14.74 28.49 -8.38
CA VAL A 42 13.38 28.03 -8.70
C VAL A 42 12.79 27.09 -7.62
N GLY A 43 13.54 26.79 -6.56
CA GLY A 43 13.06 26.00 -5.41
C GLY A 43 13.21 24.48 -5.55
N ALA A 44 13.93 24.02 -6.56
CA ALA A 44 14.21 22.59 -6.76
C ALA A 44 15.46 22.12 -5.98
N ASN A 45 15.54 20.80 -5.70
CA ASN A 45 16.66 20.20 -4.99
C ASN A 45 17.50 19.33 -5.90
N ILE A 46 18.82 19.53 -5.91
CA ILE A 46 19.76 18.62 -6.55
C ILE A 46 19.94 17.39 -5.64
N ALA A 47 19.48 16.23 -6.10
CA ALA A 47 19.57 14.98 -5.37
C ALA A 47 20.89 14.22 -5.64
N ALA A 48 21.39 14.30 -6.88
CA ALA A 48 22.64 13.68 -7.28
C ALA A 48 23.33 14.43 -8.43
N LEU A 49 24.64 14.31 -8.48
CA LEU A 49 25.48 14.73 -9.59
C LEU A 49 26.38 13.54 -9.98
N ASP A 50 26.32 13.11 -11.22
CA ASP A 50 27.14 12.00 -11.74
C ASP A 50 27.63 12.26 -13.19
N GLY A 51 28.43 11.35 -13.73
CA GLY A 51 28.82 11.39 -15.14
C GLY A 51 29.63 12.61 -15.53
N PHE A 52 30.52 13.10 -14.66
CA PHE A 52 31.33 14.30 -14.90
C PHE A 52 32.45 14.03 -15.91
N GLU A 53 32.33 14.62 -17.11
CA GLU A 53 33.33 14.55 -18.17
C GLU A 53 34.00 15.92 -18.37
N VAL A 54 35.32 15.97 -18.30
CA VAL A 54 36.10 17.20 -18.51
C VAL A 54 36.79 17.15 -19.86
N LYS A 55 36.47 18.10 -20.74
CA LYS A 55 37.17 18.37 -22.00
C LYS A 55 37.78 19.75 -22.01
N THR A 56 38.69 20.03 -22.90
CA THR A 56 39.38 21.32 -22.94
C THR A 56 38.42 22.51 -23.06
N SER A 57 37.38 22.38 -23.88
CA SER A 57 36.43 23.47 -24.17
C SER A 57 35.14 23.43 -23.36
N HIS A 58 34.79 22.27 -22.79
CA HIS A 58 33.52 22.09 -22.09
C HIS A 58 33.55 20.97 -21.05
N LEU A 59 32.61 21.04 -20.15
CA LEU A 59 32.27 20.02 -19.15
C LEU A 59 30.92 19.40 -19.53
N VAL A 60 30.75 18.10 -19.29
CA VAL A 60 29.44 17.45 -19.34
C VAL A 60 29.13 16.91 -17.96
N GLN A 61 27.91 17.15 -17.48
CA GLN A 61 27.45 16.75 -16.15
C GLN A 61 26.02 16.22 -16.23
N ASN A 62 25.75 15.11 -15.54
CA ASN A 62 24.38 14.70 -15.26
C ASN A 62 24.01 15.21 -13.88
N ALA A 63 22.77 15.69 -13.75
CA ALA A 63 22.17 16.06 -12.48
C ALA A 63 20.80 15.41 -12.35
N VAL A 64 20.49 14.88 -11.15
CA VAL A 64 19.16 14.46 -10.74
C VAL A 64 18.58 15.56 -9.87
N VAL A 65 17.42 16.07 -10.25
CA VAL A 65 16.76 17.21 -9.62
C VAL A 65 15.37 16.82 -9.17
N TYR A 66 15.07 16.95 -7.89
CA TYR A 66 13.73 16.77 -7.36
C TYR A 66 12.91 18.04 -7.53
N CYS A 67 11.72 17.90 -8.08
CA CYS A 67 10.74 18.96 -8.31
C CYS A 67 9.49 18.72 -7.46
N SER A 68 8.60 19.70 -7.40
CA SER A 68 7.33 19.61 -6.66
C SER A 68 6.13 19.26 -7.57
N GLY A 69 6.35 19.10 -8.88
CA GLY A 69 5.32 18.78 -9.87
C GLY A 69 5.83 18.92 -11.29
N GLU A 70 5.02 18.52 -12.28
CA GLU A 70 5.36 18.61 -13.71
C GLU A 70 5.60 20.04 -14.20
N ALA A 71 4.82 21.01 -13.71
CA ALA A 71 5.03 22.42 -14.03
C ALA A 71 6.39 22.91 -13.53
N HIS A 72 6.81 22.47 -12.33
CA HIS A 72 8.10 22.80 -11.75
C HIS A 72 9.26 22.14 -12.50
N GLN A 73 9.10 20.91 -13.04
CA GLN A 73 10.11 20.30 -13.92
C GLN A 73 10.38 21.18 -15.16
N LYS A 74 9.33 21.75 -15.76
CA LYS A 74 9.46 22.67 -16.91
C LYS A 74 10.18 23.97 -16.51
N GLU A 75 9.83 24.54 -15.37
CA GLU A 75 10.47 25.74 -14.83
C GLU A 75 11.98 25.51 -14.58
N VAL A 76 12.37 24.36 -14.03
CA VAL A 76 13.78 23.98 -13.87
C VAL A 76 14.49 23.91 -15.22
N LEU A 77 13.90 23.28 -16.23
CA LEU A 77 14.49 23.17 -17.57
C LEU A 77 14.67 24.55 -18.21
N GLU A 78 13.67 25.44 -18.08
CA GLU A 78 13.76 26.82 -18.56
C GLU A 78 14.85 27.60 -17.84
N ALA A 79 14.95 27.50 -16.50
CA ALA A 79 15.97 28.17 -15.72
C ALA A 79 17.39 27.72 -16.09
N VAL A 80 17.59 26.41 -16.31
CA VAL A 80 18.90 25.86 -16.73
C VAL A 80 19.25 26.30 -18.14
N ASN A 81 18.31 26.29 -19.07
CA ASN A 81 18.54 26.71 -20.45
C ASN A 81 18.79 28.24 -20.59
N ALA A 82 18.35 29.05 -19.63
CA ALA A 82 18.59 30.49 -19.62
C ALA A 82 20.04 30.86 -19.21
N ILE A 83 20.86 29.91 -18.72
CA ILE A 83 22.22 30.18 -18.26
C ILE A 83 23.17 30.28 -19.46
N ASP A 84 23.79 31.44 -19.65
CA ASP A 84 24.82 31.62 -20.69
C ASP A 84 25.98 30.65 -20.48
N GLY A 85 26.33 29.89 -21.54
CA GLY A 85 27.38 28.88 -21.53
C GLY A 85 26.95 27.51 -20.99
N ILE A 86 25.66 27.28 -20.75
CA ILE A 86 25.07 25.97 -20.43
C ILE A 86 24.06 25.60 -21.52
N VAL A 87 24.08 24.32 -21.92
CA VAL A 87 23.14 23.73 -22.87
C VAL A 87 22.64 22.41 -22.31
N VAL A 88 21.34 22.23 -22.18
CA VAL A 88 20.74 20.92 -21.88
C VAL A 88 20.85 20.06 -23.13
N LEU A 89 21.60 18.97 -23.02
CA LEU A 89 21.80 18.01 -24.12
C LEU A 89 20.64 17.01 -24.17
N GLU A 90 20.19 16.58 -22.99
CA GLU A 90 19.19 15.53 -22.82
C GLU A 90 18.52 15.72 -21.45
N TRP A 91 17.27 15.36 -21.37
CA TRP A 91 16.55 15.29 -20.11
C TRP A 91 15.52 14.16 -20.14
N SER A 92 15.21 13.60 -18.99
CA SER A 92 14.17 12.60 -18.82
C SER A 92 13.51 12.71 -17.44
N ASP A 93 12.28 12.24 -17.32
CA ASP A 93 11.61 12.01 -16.05
C ASP A 93 11.96 10.62 -15.55
N GLN A 94 12.63 10.53 -14.39
CA GLN A 94 13.10 9.25 -13.87
C GLN A 94 11.97 8.30 -13.48
N VAL A 95 10.76 8.81 -13.18
CA VAL A 95 9.60 7.96 -12.90
C VAL A 95 9.17 7.25 -14.17
N PHE A 96 9.12 7.96 -15.31
CA PHE A 96 8.82 7.34 -16.62
C PHE A 96 9.92 6.40 -17.05
N ASP A 97 11.20 6.79 -16.90
CA ASP A 97 12.36 5.92 -17.20
C ASP A 97 12.29 4.59 -16.45
N LEU A 98 11.89 4.63 -15.15
CA LEU A 98 11.73 3.43 -14.32
C LEU A 98 10.62 2.50 -14.83
N HIS A 99 9.61 3.04 -15.51
CA HIS A 99 8.48 2.27 -16.02
C HIS A 99 8.66 1.81 -17.48
N GLU A 100 9.66 2.35 -18.21
CA GLU A 100 9.91 1.99 -19.59
C GLU A 100 10.25 0.51 -19.72
N GLY A 101 9.44 -0.24 -20.49
CA GLY A 101 9.59 -1.69 -20.65
C GLY A 101 9.06 -2.54 -19.51
N GLY A 102 8.42 -1.93 -18.50
CA GLY A 102 7.87 -2.60 -17.32
C GLY A 102 8.88 -2.76 -16.18
N LYS A 103 8.39 -3.14 -15.01
CA LYS A 103 9.19 -3.27 -13.76
C LYS A 103 9.47 -4.72 -13.36
N ILE A 104 8.92 -5.68 -14.07
CA ILE A 104 9.04 -7.11 -13.76
C ILE A 104 9.39 -7.91 -15.01
N GLU A 105 10.07 -9.03 -14.82
CA GLU A 105 10.38 -10.00 -15.88
C GLU A 105 10.20 -11.43 -15.37
N LEU A 106 10.04 -12.40 -16.29
CA LEU A 106 10.09 -13.82 -15.97
C LEU A 106 11.52 -14.34 -16.17
N ARG A 107 12.02 -15.04 -15.15
CA ARG A 107 13.35 -15.64 -15.19
C ARG A 107 13.24 -17.17 -15.14
N SER A 108 13.91 -17.88 -16.08
CA SER A 108 14.07 -19.32 -16.00
C SER A 108 14.93 -19.71 -14.78
N LEU A 109 14.48 -20.72 -14.03
CA LEU A 109 15.24 -21.32 -12.94
C LEU A 109 16.15 -22.45 -13.41
N SER A 110 15.87 -23.04 -14.59
CA SER A 110 16.61 -24.14 -15.18
C SER A 110 17.35 -23.68 -16.45
N GLU A 111 18.55 -24.18 -16.62
CA GLU A 111 19.32 -24.02 -17.86
C GLU A 111 19.00 -25.14 -18.84
N LEU A 112 19.00 -24.83 -20.13
CA LEU A 112 18.93 -25.83 -21.22
C LEU A 112 20.25 -25.78 -21.96
N ARG A 113 21.13 -26.74 -21.72
CA ARG A 113 22.48 -26.80 -22.28
C ARG A 113 22.60 -27.83 -23.42
N ASP A 114 21.79 -28.88 -23.38
CA ASP A 114 21.84 -29.99 -24.30
C ASP A 114 20.45 -30.68 -24.44
N ILE A 115 20.46 -31.76 -25.27
CA ILE A 115 19.25 -32.54 -25.57
C ILE A 115 18.72 -33.30 -24.34
N ASP A 116 19.61 -33.63 -23.41
CA ASP A 116 19.22 -34.34 -22.17
C ASP A 116 18.48 -33.41 -21.24
N ASP A 117 18.97 -32.16 -21.05
CA ASP A 117 18.27 -31.12 -20.30
C ASP A 117 16.87 -30.85 -20.93
N LEU A 118 16.77 -30.73 -22.24
CA LEU A 118 15.52 -30.56 -22.95
C LEU A 118 14.57 -31.76 -22.75
N SER A 119 15.09 -32.99 -22.79
CA SER A 119 14.29 -34.17 -22.59
C SER A 119 13.76 -34.31 -21.18
N MET A 120 14.49 -33.85 -20.16
CA MET A 120 14.03 -33.79 -18.78
C MET A 120 13.02 -32.68 -18.54
N ALA A 121 13.31 -31.46 -19.03
CA ALA A 121 12.50 -30.27 -18.75
C ALA A 121 11.21 -30.22 -19.57
N TYR A 122 11.18 -30.84 -20.75
CA TYR A 122 10.04 -30.80 -21.66
C TYR A 122 9.64 -32.21 -22.14
N THR A 123 9.87 -32.55 -23.39
CA THR A 123 9.42 -33.84 -23.97
C THR A 123 10.59 -34.80 -24.12
N PRO A 124 10.50 -36.04 -23.61
CA PRO A 124 9.32 -36.74 -23.04
C PRO A 124 9.19 -36.67 -21.50
N GLY A 125 10.18 -36.18 -20.79
CA GLY A 125 10.28 -36.26 -19.32
C GLY A 125 9.12 -35.63 -18.57
N VAL A 126 8.67 -34.45 -18.99
CA VAL A 126 7.56 -33.69 -18.36
C VAL A 126 6.24 -34.48 -18.31
N ALA A 127 6.01 -35.42 -19.24
CA ALA A 127 4.79 -36.24 -19.26
C ALA A 127 4.62 -37.04 -17.95
N ARG A 128 5.73 -37.50 -17.35
CA ARG A 128 5.70 -38.23 -16.06
C ARG A 128 5.21 -37.32 -14.93
N VAL A 129 5.65 -36.06 -14.91
CA VAL A 129 5.23 -35.04 -13.93
C VAL A 129 3.75 -34.71 -14.12
N CYS A 130 3.30 -34.53 -15.36
CA CYS A 130 1.87 -34.30 -15.66
C CYS A 130 1.00 -35.44 -15.16
N MET A 131 1.40 -36.70 -15.39
CA MET A 131 0.66 -37.88 -14.92
C MET A 131 0.65 -38.00 -13.40
N GLU A 132 1.71 -37.59 -12.72
CA GLU A 132 1.75 -37.55 -11.26
C GLU A 132 0.74 -36.52 -10.70
N ILE A 133 0.72 -35.32 -11.25
CA ILE A 133 -0.22 -34.27 -10.86
C ILE A 133 -1.66 -34.66 -11.21
N SER A 134 -1.89 -35.34 -12.36
CA SER A 134 -3.21 -35.81 -12.76
C SER A 134 -3.79 -36.84 -11.77
N LYS A 135 -2.93 -37.68 -11.17
CA LYS A 135 -3.32 -38.65 -10.12
C LYS A 135 -3.53 -37.99 -8.76
N ASN A 136 -2.73 -37.01 -8.45
CA ASN A 136 -2.81 -36.27 -7.21
C ASN A 136 -2.60 -34.76 -7.49
N PRO A 137 -3.69 -33.99 -7.65
CA PRO A 137 -3.62 -32.54 -7.96
C PRO A 137 -2.83 -31.74 -6.94
N MET A 138 -2.72 -32.20 -5.69
CA MET A 138 -1.92 -31.52 -4.66
C MET A 138 -0.44 -31.44 -5.00
N ARG A 139 0.07 -32.39 -5.81
CA ARG A 139 1.44 -32.36 -6.29
C ARG A 139 1.77 -31.14 -7.17
N ALA A 140 0.78 -30.42 -7.67
CA ALA A 140 1.00 -29.17 -8.38
C ALA A 140 1.70 -28.12 -7.50
N HIS A 141 1.44 -28.11 -6.19
CA HIS A 141 2.14 -27.24 -5.23
C HIS A 141 3.61 -27.64 -4.98
N ASP A 142 4.01 -28.87 -5.32
CA ASP A 142 5.42 -29.30 -5.17
C ASP A 142 6.18 -29.21 -6.49
N LEU A 143 5.49 -29.40 -7.61
CA LEU A 143 6.10 -29.70 -8.91
C LEU A 143 5.92 -28.56 -9.91
N THR A 144 5.26 -27.45 -9.54
CA THR A 144 5.05 -26.30 -10.40
C THR A 144 5.26 -24.99 -9.66
N ILE A 145 5.28 -23.89 -10.41
CA ILE A 145 5.36 -22.51 -9.90
C ILE A 145 4.17 -22.13 -8.98
N LYS A 146 3.07 -22.91 -9.01
CA LYS A 146 1.87 -22.69 -8.16
C LYS A 146 2.22 -22.53 -6.67
N ALA A 147 3.27 -23.20 -6.21
CA ALA A 147 3.73 -23.10 -4.82
C ALA A 147 4.10 -21.68 -4.37
N ASN A 148 4.50 -20.81 -5.30
CA ASN A 148 5.07 -19.51 -5.02
C ASN A 148 4.43 -18.36 -5.81
N THR A 149 3.30 -18.59 -6.48
CA THR A 149 2.69 -17.57 -7.35
C THR A 149 1.39 -17.02 -6.82
N VAL A 150 1.19 -15.69 -6.99
CA VAL A 150 -0.03 -14.96 -6.65
C VAL A 150 -0.50 -14.20 -7.90
N ALA A 151 -1.80 -14.26 -8.20
CA ALA A 151 -2.41 -13.35 -9.16
C ALA A 151 -2.79 -12.04 -8.47
N ILE A 152 -2.36 -10.91 -9.01
CA ILE A 152 -2.82 -9.57 -8.61
C ILE A 152 -3.91 -9.18 -9.59
N VAL A 153 -5.16 -9.23 -9.15
CA VAL A 153 -6.33 -9.00 -10.01
C VAL A 153 -6.90 -7.62 -9.75
N SER A 154 -7.07 -6.84 -10.82
CA SER A 154 -7.68 -5.51 -10.79
C SER A 154 -8.59 -5.31 -12.00
N ASP A 155 -9.63 -4.50 -11.84
CA ASP A 155 -10.45 -3.96 -12.93
C ASP A 155 -10.17 -2.47 -13.18
N GLY A 156 -9.30 -1.86 -12.39
CA GLY A 156 -8.90 -0.46 -12.50
C GLY A 156 -9.95 0.56 -12.07
N THR A 157 -10.93 0.16 -11.25
CA THR A 157 -12.05 1.04 -10.84
C THR A 157 -11.78 1.90 -9.62
N ALA A 158 -10.70 1.63 -8.84
CA ALA A 158 -10.39 2.35 -7.59
C ALA A 158 -8.88 2.63 -7.41
N VAL A 159 -8.18 3.03 -8.46
CA VAL A 159 -6.71 3.12 -8.48
C VAL A 159 -6.21 4.35 -7.72
N LEU A 160 -5.44 4.14 -6.63
CA LEU A 160 -4.64 5.15 -5.91
C LEU A 160 -5.34 6.50 -5.60
N GLY A 161 -6.65 6.54 -5.41
CA GLY A 161 -7.38 7.79 -5.26
C GLY A 161 -7.64 8.56 -6.58
N LEU A 162 -7.14 8.05 -7.72
CA LEU A 162 -7.48 8.55 -9.06
C LEU A 162 -8.87 8.08 -9.50
N GLY A 163 -9.40 7.04 -8.83
CA GLY A 163 -10.70 6.45 -9.13
C GLY A 163 -10.64 5.50 -10.30
N ASP A 164 -11.70 5.52 -11.13
CA ASP A 164 -11.89 4.63 -12.27
C ASP A 164 -11.09 5.12 -13.48
N ILE A 165 -9.88 4.59 -13.66
CA ILE A 165 -9.00 4.93 -14.79
C ILE A 165 -8.85 3.78 -15.79
N GLY A 166 -9.46 2.62 -15.51
CA GLY A 166 -9.46 1.44 -16.38
C GLY A 166 -8.25 0.53 -16.21
N PRO A 167 -8.36 -0.69 -16.78
CA PRO A 167 -7.40 -1.78 -16.53
C PRO A 167 -6.00 -1.51 -17.09
N GLU A 168 -5.88 -0.89 -18.27
CA GLU A 168 -4.58 -0.60 -18.87
C GLU A 168 -3.79 0.43 -18.04
N ALA A 169 -4.48 1.45 -17.53
CA ALA A 169 -3.86 2.49 -16.70
C ALA A 169 -3.56 1.99 -15.27
N ALA A 170 -4.22 0.94 -14.81
CA ALA A 170 -3.91 0.27 -13.54
C ALA A 170 -2.62 -0.57 -13.60
N MET A 171 -2.20 -1.02 -14.79
CA MET A 171 -1.07 -1.94 -14.96
C MET A 171 0.22 -1.49 -14.25
N PRO A 172 0.66 -0.22 -14.32
CA PRO A 172 1.87 0.22 -13.62
C PRO A 172 1.80 0.04 -12.09
N VAL A 173 0.62 0.19 -11.49
CA VAL A 173 0.41 -0.02 -10.05
C VAL A 173 0.51 -1.52 -9.74
N MET A 174 -0.12 -2.38 -10.55
CA MET A 174 -0.10 -3.83 -10.37
C MET A 174 1.31 -4.41 -10.55
N GLU A 175 2.12 -3.87 -11.47
CA GLU A 175 3.56 -4.19 -11.57
C GLU A 175 4.32 -3.73 -10.33
N GLY A 176 4.01 -2.55 -9.79
CA GLY A 176 4.56 -2.08 -8.53
C GLY A 176 4.26 -3.05 -7.39
N LYS A 177 3.01 -3.52 -7.31
CA LYS A 177 2.59 -4.52 -6.32
C LYS A 177 3.36 -5.84 -6.49
N ALA A 178 3.54 -6.32 -7.72
CA ALA A 178 4.32 -7.53 -8.01
C ALA A 178 5.80 -7.36 -7.60
N LEU A 179 6.40 -6.19 -7.86
CA LEU A 179 7.74 -5.84 -7.41
C LEU A 179 7.87 -5.93 -5.88
N LEU A 180 6.88 -5.40 -5.14
CA LEU A 180 6.86 -5.43 -3.66
C LEU A 180 6.73 -6.87 -3.14
N PHE A 181 5.85 -7.69 -3.71
CA PHE A 181 5.74 -9.13 -3.40
C PHE A 181 7.08 -9.84 -3.55
N LYS A 182 7.77 -9.60 -4.66
CA LYS A 182 9.06 -10.22 -4.93
C LYS A 182 10.14 -9.73 -3.99
N HIS A 183 10.23 -8.41 -3.80
CA HIS A 183 11.29 -7.79 -3.02
C HIS A 183 11.23 -8.17 -1.54
N PHE A 184 10.04 -8.12 -0.92
CA PHE A 184 9.89 -8.30 0.52
C PHE A 184 9.65 -9.75 0.95
N ALA A 185 9.03 -10.58 0.11
CA ALA A 185 8.63 -11.94 0.49
C ALA A 185 9.07 -13.04 -0.51
N GLY A 186 9.79 -12.71 -1.56
CA GLY A 186 10.23 -13.67 -2.58
C GLY A 186 9.07 -14.31 -3.36
N VAL A 187 7.86 -13.80 -3.25
CA VAL A 187 6.67 -14.29 -3.95
C VAL A 187 6.66 -13.78 -5.39
N ASP A 188 6.39 -14.69 -6.34
CA ASP A 188 6.23 -14.36 -7.76
C ASP A 188 4.78 -13.96 -8.01
N ALA A 189 4.54 -12.68 -8.27
CA ALA A 189 3.19 -12.17 -8.48
C ALA A 189 2.98 -11.70 -9.93
N PHE A 190 1.78 -11.99 -10.47
CA PHE A 190 1.42 -11.68 -11.86
C PHE A 190 0.28 -10.66 -11.90
N PRO A 191 0.48 -9.48 -12.52
CA PRO A 191 -0.59 -8.53 -12.81
C PRO A 191 -1.60 -9.12 -13.77
N ILE A 192 -2.88 -9.09 -13.39
CA ILE A 192 -4.02 -9.55 -14.19
C ILE A 192 -5.06 -8.42 -14.18
N CYS A 193 -4.93 -7.49 -15.13
CA CYS A 193 -5.88 -6.39 -15.30
C CYS A 193 -7.02 -6.84 -16.23
N LEU A 194 -8.25 -6.81 -15.74
CA LEU A 194 -9.43 -7.34 -16.43
C LEU A 194 -10.23 -6.21 -17.10
N ASN A 195 -10.51 -6.35 -18.38
CA ASN A 195 -11.36 -5.41 -19.11
C ASN A 195 -12.86 -5.73 -18.90
N THR A 196 -13.29 -5.75 -17.66
CA THR A 196 -14.69 -5.85 -17.24
C THR A 196 -14.84 -5.28 -15.83
N LYS A 197 -16.01 -4.72 -15.53
CA LYS A 197 -16.44 -4.24 -14.21
C LYS A 197 -17.59 -5.07 -13.64
N ASP A 198 -18.02 -6.09 -14.36
CA ASP A 198 -19.09 -7.00 -13.92
C ASP A 198 -18.53 -7.97 -12.88
N PRO A 199 -19.01 -7.93 -11.62
CA PRO A 199 -18.56 -8.86 -10.59
C PRO A 199 -18.65 -10.33 -10.97
N ALA A 200 -19.71 -10.73 -11.68
CA ALA A 200 -19.89 -12.13 -12.08
C ALA A 200 -18.84 -12.57 -13.10
N GLU A 201 -18.47 -11.70 -14.06
CA GLU A 201 -17.41 -11.96 -15.02
C GLU A 201 -16.04 -12.02 -14.36
N ILE A 202 -15.76 -11.12 -13.38
CA ILE A 202 -14.52 -11.13 -12.61
C ILE A 202 -14.40 -12.43 -11.81
N ILE A 203 -15.44 -12.81 -11.05
CA ILE A 203 -15.49 -14.05 -10.26
C ILE A 203 -15.23 -15.27 -11.15
N GLU A 204 -15.92 -15.37 -12.27
CA GLU A 204 -15.78 -16.50 -13.18
C GLU A 204 -14.39 -16.56 -13.81
N THR A 205 -13.83 -15.43 -14.22
CA THR A 205 -12.49 -15.33 -14.80
C THR A 205 -11.42 -15.75 -13.79
N VAL A 206 -11.47 -15.21 -12.58
CA VAL A 206 -10.49 -15.50 -11.52
C VAL A 206 -10.57 -16.98 -11.12
N ALA A 207 -11.77 -17.54 -11.00
CA ALA A 207 -11.96 -18.95 -10.68
C ALA A 207 -11.35 -19.89 -11.75
N ARG A 208 -11.42 -19.50 -13.03
CA ARG A 208 -10.77 -20.26 -14.12
C ARG A 208 -9.26 -20.14 -14.14
N LEU A 209 -8.69 -19.04 -13.63
CA LEU A 209 -7.24 -18.83 -13.50
C LEU A 209 -6.64 -19.52 -12.27
N ALA A 210 -7.42 -19.83 -11.25
CA ALA A 210 -6.99 -20.39 -9.97
C ALA A 210 -6.09 -21.64 -10.05
N PRO A 211 -6.22 -22.55 -11.04
CA PRO A 211 -5.30 -23.69 -11.16
C PRO A 211 -3.83 -23.30 -11.25
N THR A 212 -3.50 -22.13 -11.80
CA THR A 212 -2.12 -21.66 -11.99
C THR A 212 -1.53 -21.07 -10.71
N PHE A 213 -2.35 -20.49 -9.83
CA PHE A 213 -1.89 -19.66 -8.70
C PHE A 213 -2.04 -20.35 -7.36
N GLY A 214 -1.13 -20.04 -6.44
CA GLY A 214 -1.21 -20.45 -5.03
C GLY A 214 -2.07 -19.52 -4.19
N GLY A 215 -2.36 -18.31 -4.68
CA GLY A 215 -3.22 -17.32 -4.03
C GLY A 215 -3.68 -16.22 -4.99
N ILE A 216 -4.71 -15.50 -4.58
CA ILE A 216 -5.31 -14.37 -5.33
C ILE A 216 -5.27 -13.12 -4.46
N ASN A 217 -4.62 -12.07 -4.94
CA ASN A 217 -4.70 -10.73 -4.38
C ASN A 217 -5.63 -9.87 -5.24
N LEU A 218 -6.73 -9.41 -4.66
CA LEU A 218 -7.61 -8.43 -5.29
C LEU A 218 -7.09 -7.02 -4.96
N GLU A 219 -7.03 -6.15 -5.96
CA GLU A 219 -6.40 -4.84 -5.85
C GLU A 219 -7.20 -3.79 -6.61
N ASP A 220 -7.38 -2.60 -6.00
CA ASP A 220 -7.96 -1.43 -6.66
C ASP A 220 -9.34 -1.68 -7.30
N ILE A 221 -10.16 -2.56 -6.70
CA ILE A 221 -11.54 -2.86 -7.12
C ILE A 221 -12.50 -2.05 -6.25
N ALA A 222 -13.39 -1.28 -6.87
CA ALA A 222 -14.30 -0.39 -6.16
C ALA A 222 -15.38 -1.13 -5.36
N ALA A 223 -15.68 -0.61 -4.16
CA ALA A 223 -16.86 -1.02 -3.42
C ALA A 223 -18.15 -0.49 -4.13
N PRO A 224 -19.30 -1.22 -4.10
CA PRO A 224 -19.55 -2.43 -3.31
C PRO A 224 -19.14 -3.74 -4.00
N GLY A 225 -18.78 -3.74 -5.30
CA GLY A 225 -18.41 -4.92 -6.07
C GLY A 225 -17.27 -5.72 -5.44
N ALA A 226 -16.28 -5.03 -4.86
CA ALA A 226 -15.14 -5.65 -4.19
C ALA A 226 -15.56 -6.67 -3.11
N PHE A 227 -16.59 -6.37 -2.31
CA PHE A 227 -17.07 -7.27 -1.26
C PHE A 227 -17.71 -8.53 -1.84
N GLU A 228 -18.51 -8.38 -2.90
CA GLU A 228 -19.18 -9.50 -3.57
C GLU A 228 -18.17 -10.43 -4.23
N ILE A 229 -17.19 -9.84 -4.94
CA ILE A 229 -16.15 -10.58 -5.65
C ILE A 229 -15.31 -11.38 -4.64
N GLU A 230 -14.84 -10.76 -3.59
CA GLU A 230 -14.01 -11.42 -2.57
C GLU A 230 -14.79 -12.57 -1.89
N ALA A 231 -16.00 -12.28 -1.38
CA ALA A 231 -16.81 -13.28 -0.69
C ALA A 231 -17.10 -14.51 -1.58
N ALA A 232 -17.46 -14.29 -2.84
CA ALA A 232 -17.75 -15.37 -3.78
C ALA A 232 -16.49 -16.18 -4.14
N LEU A 233 -15.33 -15.53 -4.25
CA LEU A 233 -14.07 -16.24 -4.53
C LEU A 233 -13.57 -17.02 -3.32
N VAL A 234 -13.70 -16.50 -2.11
CA VAL A 234 -13.36 -17.21 -0.86
C VAL A 234 -14.22 -18.47 -0.72
N GLU A 235 -15.54 -18.39 -1.00
CA GLU A 235 -16.43 -19.56 -0.94
C GLU A 235 -16.10 -20.59 -2.05
N ARG A 236 -15.72 -20.14 -3.24
CA ARG A 236 -15.57 -20.99 -4.42
C ARG A 236 -14.19 -21.63 -4.55
N LEU A 237 -13.14 -20.96 -4.07
CA LEU A 237 -11.76 -21.39 -4.24
C LEU A 237 -11.23 -22.05 -2.98
N ASP A 238 -10.30 -22.97 -3.18
CA ASP A 238 -9.55 -23.63 -2.11
C ASP A 238 -8.12 -23.08 -1.96
N ILE A 239 -7.85 -21.86 -2.45
CA ILE A 239 -6.60 -21.12 -2.30
C ILE A 239 -6.86 -19.77 -1.65
N PRO A 240 -5.88 -19.19 -0.94
CA PRO A 240 -5.99 -17.86 -0.33
C PRO A 240 -6.51 -16.81 -1.30
N VAL A 241 -7.58 -16.09 -0.90
CA VAL A 241 -8.08 -14.90 -1.56
C VAL A 241 -8.01 -13.76 -0.55
N PHE A 242 -7.52 -12.60 -0.97
CA PHE A 242 -7.27 -11.47 -0.08
C PHE A 242 -7.41 -10.16 -0.86
N HIS A 243 -8.23 -9.26 -0.37
CA HIS A 243 -8.34 -7.91 -0.93
C HIS A 243 -7.48 -6.95 -0.11
N ASP A 244 -6.37 -6.47 -0.68
CA ASP A 244 -5.38 -5.71 0.08
C ASP A 244 -5.92 -4.37 0.60
N ASP A 245 -6.72 -3.64 -0.19
CA ASP A 245 -7.33 -2.37 0.24
C ASP A 245 -8.26 -2.53 1.44
N GLN A 246 -8.80 -3.73 1.66
CA GLN A 246 -9.59 -4.07 2.82
C GLN A 246 -8.70 -4.58 3.96
N HIS A 247 -8.13 -5.74 3.78
CA HIS A 247 -7.48 -6.50 4.86
C HIS A 247 -6.05 -6.02 5.12
N GLY A 248 -5.30 -5.63 4.09
CA GLY A 248 -3.96 -5.04 4.28
C GLY A 248 -4.04 -3.77 5.10
N THR A 249 -4.96 -2.86 4.74
CA THR A 249 -5.23 -1.62 5.50
C THR A 249 -5.68 -1.92 6.93
N ALA A 250 -6.56 -2.91 7.12
CA ALA A 250 -7.04 -3.30 8.44
C ALA A 250 -5.89 -3.83 9.34
N ILE A 251 -5.05 -4.70 8.81
CA ILE A 251 -3.92 -5.30 9.52
C ILE A 251 -2.94 -4.23 9.99
N VAL A 252 -2.51 -3.33 9.10
CA VAL A 252 -1.50 -2.31 9.45
C VAL A 252 -2.07 -1.25 10.39
N THR A 253 -3.37 -0.95 10.28
CA THR A 253 -4.07 -0.04 11.20
C THR A 253 -4.13 -0.62 12.61
N LEU A 254 -4.50 -1.89 12.76
CA LEU A 254 -4.50 -2.57 14.06
C LEU A 254 -3.09 -2.66 14.64
N ALA A 255 -2.07 -2.98 13.84
CA ALA A 255 -0.69 -3.02 14.28
C ALA A 255 -0.21 -1.67 14.84
N ALA A 256 -0.53 -0.58 14.16
CA ALA A 256 -0.23 0.77 14.62
C ALA A 256 -0.99 1.11 15.90
N LEU A 257 -2.27 0.72 15.99
CA LEU A 257 -3.11 0.98 17.16
C LEU A 257 -2.62 0.22 18.40
N ASP A 258 -2.23 -1.04 18.28
CA ASP A 258 -1.67 -1.82 19.40
C ASP A 258 -0.50 -1.10 20.06
N ASN A 259 0.42 -0.56 19.28
CA ASN A 259 1.57 0.17 19.78
C ASN A 259 1.20 1.59 20.27
N ALA A 260 0.29 2.29 19.58
CA ALA A 260 -0.18 3.59 20.03
C ALA A 260 -0.88 3.49 21.41
N LEU A 261 -1.65 2.43 21.66
CA LEU A 261 -2.28 2.19 22.95
C LEU A 261 -1.27 1.95 24.08
N ARG A 262 -0.15 1.27 23.78
CA ARG A 262 0.94 1.11 24.75
C ARG A 262 1.60 2.44 25.12
N ILE A 263 1.71 3.37 24.19
CA ILE A 263 2.23 4.73 24.45
C ILE A 263 1.30 5.50 25.40
N VAL A 264 -0.01 5.48 25.11
CA VAL A 264 -0.99 6.27 25.90
C VAL A 264 -1.55 5.54 27.11
N GLY A 265 -1.21 4.26 27.30
CA GLY A 265 -1.68 3.45 28.45
C GLY A 265 -3.19 3.16 28.44
N LYS A 266 -3.85 3.18 27.27
CA LYS A 266 -5.27 2.86 27.11
C LYS A 266 -5.46 1.39 26.76
N ARG A 267 -6.65 0.85 27.05
CA ARG A 267 -7.03 -0.54 26.74
C ARG A 267 -7.94 -0.60 25.55
N MET A 268 -7.79 -1.64 24.73
CA MET A 268 -8.57 -1.85 23.50
C MET A 268 -10.08 -1.90 23.74
N ASP A 269 -10.51 -2.54 24.81
CA ASP A 269 -11.93 -2.76 25.18
C ASP A 269 -12.64 -1.49 25.71
N ASP A 270 -11.89 -0.45 26.13
CA ASP A 270 -12.41 0.80 26.68
C ASP A 270 -12.49 1.97 25.67
N LEU A 271 -12.11 1.71 24.41
CA LEU A 271 -11.99 2.73 23.38
C LEU A 271 -13.34 3.12 22.78
N LYS A 272 -13.51 4.42 22.50
CA LYS A 272 -14.43 4.95 21.49
C LYS A 272 -13.61 5.33 20.26
N ILE A 273 -13.84 4.65 19.15
CA ILE A 273 -13.13 4.89 17.89
C ILE A 273 -14.08 5.51 16.86
N VAL A 274 -13.67 6.62 16.25
CA VAL A 274 -14.39 7.23 15.13
C VAL A 274 -13.66 6.92 13.84
N VAL A 275 -14.36 6.30 12.89
CA VAL A 275 -13.84 5.94 11.56
C VAL A 275 -14.48 6.84 10.51
N SER A 276 -13.70 7.71 9.88
CA SER A 276 -14.14 8.54 8.76
C SER A 276 -13.90 7.81 7.44
N GLY A 277 -14.99 7.49 6.73
CA GLY A 277 -14.95 6.67 5.52
C GLY A 277 -15.43 5.23 5.77
N VAL A 278 -16.70 4.93 5.45
CA VAL A 278 -17.31 3.59 5.55
C VAL A 278 -17.40 2.97 4.15
N GLY A 279 -16.24 2.91 3.49
CA GLY A 279 -16.00 2.18 2.24
C GLY A 279 -15.35 0.82 2.51
N ALA A 280 -14.64 0.26 1.50
CA ALA A 280 -13.99 -1.03 1.61
C ALA A 280 -13.04 -1.11 2.81
N ALA A 281 -12.09 -0.18 2.91
CA ALA A 281 -11.12 -0.12 4.01
C ALA A 281 -11.80 0.12 5.37
N GLY A 282 -12.72 1.08 5.47
CA GLY A 282 -13.36 1.43 6.74
C GLY A 282 -14.19 0.30 7.35
N VAL A 283 -14.89 -0.48 6.52
CA VAL A 283 -15.61 -1.68 6.98
C VAL A 283 -14.62 -2.75 7.46
N ALA A 284 -13.55 -3.01 6.72
CA ALA A 284 -12.55 -4.01 7.08
C ALA A 284 -11.77 -3.64 8.35
N VAL A 285 -11.36 -2.37 8.47
CA VAL A 285 -10.71 -1.82 9.69
C VAL A 285 -11.63 -1.99 10.88
N SER A 286 -12.91 -1.64 10.75
CA SER A 286 -13.87 -1.79 11.86
C SER A 286 -14.06 -3.24 12.29
N LYS A 287 -14.11 -4.18 11.33
CA LYS A 287 -14.21 -5.62 11.63
C LYS A 287 -13.00 -6.11 12.42
N ILE A 288 -11.79 -5.83 11.97
CA ILE A 288 -10.58 -6.31 12.67
C ILE A 288 -10.43 -5.69 14.05
N LEU A 289 -10.85 -4.42 14.24
CA LEU A 289 -10.86 -3.77 15.53
C LEU A 289 -11.86 -4.42 16.49
N MET A 290 -13.04 -4.80 15.99
CA MET A 290 -14.03 -5.54 16.78
C MET A 290 -13.54 -6.94 17.14
N ASP A 291 -12.91 -7.65 16.19
CA ASP A 291 -12.27 -8.96 16.43
C ASP A 291 -11.14 -8.84 17.48
N ALA A 292 -10.45 -7.69 17.54
CA ALA A 292 -9.44 -7.37 18.56
C ALA A 292 -10.04 -6.91 19.91
N GLY A 293 -11.38 -6.78 20.04
CA GLY A 293 -12.06 -6.50 21.29
C GLY A 293 -12.60 -5.07 21.43
N VAL A 294 -12.54 -4.21 20.40
CA VAL A 294 -13.17 -2.89 20.43
C VAL A 294 -14.68 -3.02 20.37
N SER A 295 -15.39 -2.44 21.34
CA SER A 295 -16.86 -2.52 21.44
C SER A 295 -17.59 -1.26 20.94
N ASN A 296 -16.89 -0.12 20.83
CA ASN A 296 -17.52 1.16 20.45
C ASN A 296 -16.79 1.79 19.25
N VAL A 297 -17.25 1.43 18.05
CA VAL A 297 -16.82 1.99 16.77
C VAL A 297 -17.95 2.84 16.20
N VAL A 298 -17.69 4.08 15.81
CA VAL A 298 -18.65 4.97 15.14
C VAL A 298 -18.12 5.31 13.75
N GLY A 299 -18.79 4.84 12.71
CA GLY A 299 -18.40 5.14 11.32
C GLY A 299 -19.15 6.36 10.80
N VAL A 300 -18.44 7.17 10.00
CA VAL A 300 -18.98 8.38 9.36
C VAL A 300 -18.71 8.32 7.86
N ASP A 301 -19.70 8.61 7.05
CA ASP A 301 -19.54 8.80 5.60
C ASP A 301 -19.96 10.23 5.19
N SER A 302 -20.02 10.50 3.89
CA SER A 302 -20.40 11.83 3.36
C SER A 302 -21.81 12.32 3.77
N GLN A 303 -22.65 11.43 4.32
CA GLN A 303 -23.99 11.74 4.80
C GLN A 303 -24.05 11.81 6.33
N GLY A 304 -22.92 11.66 7.03
CA GLY A 304 -22.84 11.66 8.48
C GLY A 304 -22.66 10.28 9.09
N ALA A 305 -22.90 10.17 10.39
CA ALA A 305 -22.74 8.94 11.16
C ALA A 305 -23.65 7.80 10.63
N VAL A 306 -23.07 6.61 10.54
CA VAL A 306 -23.80 5.40 10.12
C VAL A 306 -24.44 4.75 11.33
N HIS A 307 -25.77 4.61 11.31
CA HIS A 307 -26.56 4.01 12.39
C HIS A 307 -27.82 3.33 11.82
N THR A 308 -28.45 2.50 12.62
CA THR A 308 -29.62 1.68 12.21
C THR A 308 -30.85 2.49 11.77
N GLY A 309 -30.95 3.76 12.20
CA GLY A 309 -32.03 4.66 11.79
C GLY A 309 -31.84 5.35 10.44
N ARG A 310 -30.72 5.12 9.74
CA ARG A 310 -30.49 5.68 8.39
C ARG A 310 -31.20 4.87 7.31
N GLU A 311 -31.83 5.58 6.40
CA GLU A 311 -32.43 4.98 5.19
C GLU A 311 -31.39 4.82 4.07
N ASN A 312 -31.68 3.97 3.09
CA ASN A 312 -30.88 3.79 1.86
C ASN A 312 -29.43 3.33 2.08
N LEU A 313 -29.17 2.52 3.12
CA LEU A 313 -27.89 1.87 3.30
C LEU A 313 -27.72 0.70 2.33
N ASN A 314 -26.57 0.64 1.65
CA ASN A 314 -26.18 -0.55 0.89
C ASN A 314 -25.90 -1.73 1.85
N PRO A 315 -25.77 -2.98 1.38
CA PRO A 315 -25.62 -4.14 2.27
C PRO A 315 -24.46 -4.04 3.25
N SER A 316 -23.29 -3.56 2.84
CA SER A 316 -22.12 -3.42 3.72
C SER A 316 -22.30 -2.34 4.79
N LYS A 317 -22.90 -1.20 4.46
CA LYS A 317 -23.24 -0.15 5.43
C LYS A 317 -24.37 -0.56 6.35
N ARG A 318 -25.30 -1.39 5.91
CA ARG A 318 -26.35 -1.95 6.76
C ARG A 318 -25.74 -2.89 7.79
N TRP A 319 -24.88 -3.81 7.37
CA TRP A 319 -24.11 -4.64 8.30
C TRP A 319 -23.35 -3.77 9.30
N PHE A 320 -22.69 -2.72 8.83
CA PHE A 320 -21.93 -1.79 9.65
C PHE A 320 -22.84 -1.11 10.72
N ALA A 321 -24.00 -0.59 10.31
CA ALA A 321 -24.97 0.05 11.20
C ALA A 321 -25.50 -0.91 12.27
N GLU A 322 -25.66 -2.19 11.96
CA GLU A 322 -26.18 -3.22 12.85
C GLU A 322 -25.15 -3.69 13.90
N HIS A 323 -23.84 -3.57 13.58
CA HIS A 323 -22.77 -4.11 14.43
C HIS A 323 -21.92 -3.04 15.12
N THR A 324 -22.09 -1.77 14.78
CA THR A 324 -21.30 -0.65 15.29
C THR A 324 -22.22 0.45 15.85
N ASN A 325 -21.60 1.54 16.36
CA ASN A 325 -22.34 2.70 16.89
C ASN A 325 -23.40 2.32 17.92
N PRO A 326 -23.00 1.71 19.06
CA PRO A 326 -23.94 1.16 20.05
C PRO A 326 -24.85 2.22 20.69
N GLU A 327 -24.42 3.49 20.66
CA GLU A 327 -25.20 4.63 21.20
C GLU A 327 -26.13 5.23 20.13
N ALA A 328 -26.14 4.69 18.91
CA ALA A 328 -26.91 5.19 17.76
C ALA A 328 -26.69 6.70 17.52
N LEU A 329 -25.42 7.16 17.68
CA LEU A 329 -25.05 8.55 17.43
C LEU A 329 -25.38 8.92 15.99
N ALA A 330 -25.92 10.12 15.80
CA ALA A 330 -26.27 10.68 14.50
C ALA A 330 -25.56 12.04 14.32
N GLY A 331 -25.57 12.57 13.10
CA GLY A 331 -24.99 13.88 12.78
C GLY A 331 -23.71 13.80 11.97
N SER A 332 -22.97 14.89 11.90
CA SER A 332 -21.71 15.04 11.17
C SER A 332 -20.53 14.37 11.89
N LEU A 333 -19.37 14.38 11.27
CA LEU A 333 -18.12 13.96 11.91
C LEU A 333 -17.89 14.72 13.21
N THR A 334 -18.00 16.03 13.20
CA THR A 334 -17.84 16.90 14.39
C THR A 334 -18.76 16.50 15.52
N ASP A 335 -20.03 16.14 15.22
CA ASP A 335 -21.03 15.79 16.25
C ASP A 335 -20.65 14.49 17.01
N VAL A 336 -19.92 13.56 16.37
CA VAL A 336 -19.56 12.27 16.97
C VAL A 336 -18.14 12.21 17.55
N MET A 337 -17.28 13.19 17.23
CA MET A 337 -15.90 13.25 17.71
C MET A 337 -15.77 13.45 19.21
N GLY A 338 -16.76 14.10 19.83
CA GLY A 338 -16.73 14.35 21.27
C GLY A 338 -16.51 13.08 22.09
N GLY A 339 -15.46 13.07 22.92
CA GLY A 339 -15.09 11.94 23.77
C GLY A 339 -14.55 10.70 23.06
N ALA A 340 -14.15 10.81 21.80
CA ALA A 340 -13.42 9.74 21.09
C ALA A 340 -11.99 9.59 21.65
N ASP A 341 -11.50 8.37 21.71
CA ASP A 341 -10.10 8.04 22.05
C ASP A 341 -9.21 8.02 20.82
N VAL A 342 -9.77 7.54 19.70
CA VAL A 342 -9.06 7.31 18.45
C VAL A 342 -9.88 7.84 17.27
N PHE A 343 -9.23 8.54 16.36
CA PHE A 343 -9.75 8.85 15.03
C PHE A 343 -8.97 8.04 13.97
N ILE A 344 -9.70 7.43 13.04
CA ILE A 344 -9.15 6.71 11.90
C ILE A 344 -9.77 7.28 10.63
N GLY A 345 -8.96 7.96 9.83
CA GLY A 345 -9.35 8.58 8.57
C GLY A 345 -9.03 7.68 7.37
N LEU A 346 -10.05 7.39 6.57
CA LEU A 346 -10.01 6.54 5.37
C LEU A 346 -10.91 7.15 4.27
N SER A 347 -11.01 8.48 4.22
CA SER A 347 -12.04 9.16 3.44
C SER A 347 -11.48 10.17 2.44
N ALA A 348 -11.41 11.42 2.85
CA ALA A 348 -11.06 12.53 1.99
C ALA A 348 -10.18 13.54 2.75
N PRO A 349 -9.37 14.33 2.03
CA PRO A 349 -8.49 15.31 2.65
C PRO A 349 -9.28 16.42 3.37
N ASN A 350 -8.69 16.92 4.46
CA ASN A 350 -9.13 18.11 5.19
C ASN A 350 -10.58 18.03 5.75
N VAL A 351 -11.04 16.83 6.10
CA VAL A 351 -12.38 16.63 6.71
C VAL A 351 -12.38 16.72 8.24
N LEU A 352 -11.21 16.59 8.87
CA LEU A 352 -11.04 16.70 10.33
C LEU A 352 -10.47 18.08 10.67
N THR A 353 -10.99 18.72 11.70
CA THR A 353 -10.53 20.02 12.19
C THR A 353 -9.74 19.88 13.49
N ARG A 354 -8.96 20.92 13.84
CA ARG A 354 -8.26 20.97 15.11
C ARG A 354 -9.24 20.96 16.30
N GLU A 355 -10.38 21.63 16.14
CA GLU A 355 -11.46 21.69 17.13
C GLU A 355 -12.07 20.31 17.39
N ASP A 356 -12.21 19.50 16.35
CA ASP A 356 -12.67 18.11 16.49
C ASP A 356 -11.69 17.30 17.35
N VAL A 357 -10.38 17.43 17.11
CA VAL A 357 -9.34 16.75 17.90
C VAL A 357 -9.31 17.24 19.35
N LEU A 358 -9.53 18.53 19.58
CA LEU A 358 -9.67 19.10 20.93
C LEU A 358 -10.88 18.57 21.71
N SER A 359 -11.92 18.10 21.01
CA SER A 359 -13.12 17.51 21.61
C SER A 359 -12.94 16.05 22.05
N MET A 360 -11.86 15.40 21.61
CA MET A 360 -11.51 14.03 21.97
C MET A 360 -11.12 13.93 23.46
N LYS A 361 -11.05 12.70 23.97
CA LYS A 361 -10.50 12.44 25.31
C LYS A 361 -9.00 12.82 25.38
N ALA A 362 -8.48 12.89 26.62
CA ALA A 362 -7.06 13.07 26.87
C ALA A 362 -6.22 12.02 26.10
N ASP A 363 -5.02 12.44 25.66
CA ASP A 363 -4.09 11.64 24.90
C ASP A 363 -4.74 11.02 23.63
N PRO A 364 -5.28 11.85 22.72
CA PRO A 364 -5.94 11.36 21.52
C PRO A 364 -4.95 10.73 20.53
N ILE A 365 -5.40 9.66 19.86
CA ILE A 365 -4.68 8.99 18.78
C ILE A 365 -5.35 9.38 17.46
N VAL A 366 -4.58 9.87 16.49
CA VAL A 366 -5.11 10.32 15.19
C VAL A 366 -4.35 9.62 14.05
N PHE A 367 -5.05 8.77 13.31
CA PHE A 367 -4.57 8.13 12.09
C PHE A 367 -5.27 8.78 10.90
N ALA A 368 -4.58 9.67 10.18
CA ALA A 368 -5.11 10.41 9.03
C ALA A 368 -4.50 9.81 7.74
N MET A 369 -5.17 8.80 7.19
CA MET A 369 -4.61 7.92 6.17
C MET A 369 -5.07 8.21 4.74
N ALA A 370 -5.89 9.25 4.51
CA ALA A 370 -6.28 9.64 3.15
C ALA A 370 -5.06 10.05 2.31
N ASN A 371 -5.10 9.67 1.03
CA ASN A 371 -4.06 9.96 0.05
C ASN A 371 -4.65 10.77 -1.13
N PRO A 372 -3.90 11.74 -1.73
CA PRO A 372 -2.53 12.14 -1.39
C PRO A 372 -2.41 13.06 -0.16
N ASP A 373 -3.47 13.72 0.24
CA ASP A 373 -3.51 14.60 1.41
C ASP A 373 -4.32 13.97 2.54
N PRO A 374 -3.83 14.05 3.82
CA PRO A 374 -4.52 13.46 4.96
C PRO A 374 -5.80 14.24 5.35
N GLU A 375 -6.66 13.61 6.16
CA GLU A 375 -7.89 14.23 6.71
C GLU A 375 -7.59 15.49 7.54
N ILE A 376 -6.43 15.53 8.17
CA ILE A 376 -5.88 16.71 8.84
C ILE A 376 -4.35 16.67 8.74
N ARG A 377 -3.74 17.84 8.56
CA ARG A 377 -2.28 17.93 8.55
C ARG A 377 -1.71 17.72 9.95
N PRO A 378 -0.71 16.83 10.11
CA PRO A 378 -0.08 16.54 11.40
C PRO A 378 0.37 17.76 12.18
N GLU A 379 0.90 18.79 11.49
CA GLU A 379 1.43 20.01 12.11
C GLU A 379 0.35 20.83 12.83
N LEU A 380 -0.92 20.67 12.44
CA LEU A 380 -2.04 21.39 13.06
C LEU A 380 -2.46 20.81 14.42
N ILE A 381 -2.04 19.58 14.71
CA ILE A 381 -2.46 18.83 15.91
C ILE A 381 -1.30 18.24 16.72
N ALA A 382 -0.05 18.54 16.34
CA ALA A 382 1.15 18.00 16.99
C ALA A 382 1.27 18.35 18.48
N ASP A 383 0.62 19.42 18.90
CA ASP A 383 0.56 19.88 20.30
C ASP A 383 -0.63 19.33 21.09
N ILE A 384 -1.52 18.54 20.44
CA ILE A 384 -2.74 18.01 21.04
C ILE A 384 -2.74 16.49 21.03
N ALA A 385 -2.47 15.88 19.87
CA ALA A 385 -2.52 14.43 19.71
C ALA A 385 -1.29 13.77 20.32
N ALA A 386 -1.50 12.74 21.13
CA ALA A 386 -0.43 11.97 21.74
C ALA A 386 0.32 11.09 20.71
N VAL A 387 -0.41 10.58 19.71
CA VAL A 387 0.14 9.80 18.62
C VAL A 387 -0.53 10.21 17.32
N ILE A 388 0.28 10.46 16.28
CA ILE A 388 -0.18 10.78 14.93
C ILE A 388 0.46 9.81 13.95
N ALA A 389 -0.36 9.27 13.03
CA ALA A 389 0.12 8.46 11.90
C ALA A 389 -0.60 8.87 10.62
N THR A 390 0.04 8.63 9.48
CA THR A 390 -0.51 8.93 8.15
C THR A 390 -0.22 7.81 7.16
N GLY A 391 -0.85 7.85 5.98
CA GLY A 391 -0.47 6.96 4.85
C GLY A 391 0.80 7.41 4.10
N ARG A 392 1.34 8.59 4.41
CA ARG A 392 2.43 9.23 3.66
C ARG A 392 3.81 8.85 4.20
N SER A 393 4.77 8.72 3.30
CA SER A 393 6.17 8.39 3.63
C SER A 393 7.01 9.58 4.13
N ASP A 394 6.51 10.79 3.99
CA ASP A 394 7.18 12.02 4.41
C ASP A 394 6.84 12.46 5.85
N PHE A 395 6.01 11.67 6.56
CA PHE A 395 5.70 11.84 7.97
C PHE A 395 6.13 10.61 8.80
N PRO A 396 6.38 10.78 10.09
CA PRO A 396 6.55 9.66 11.01
C PRO A 396 5.32 8.73 11.01
N ASN A 397 5.53 7.48 11.42
CA ASN A 397 4.45 6.50 11.53
C ASN A 397 3.66 6.29 10.22
N GLN A 398 4.37 6.01 9.12
CA GLN A 398 3.70 5.68 7.87
C GLN A 398 2.95 4.35 7.98
N ILE A 399 1.62 4.38 7.93
CA ILE A 399 0.76 3.19 7.85
C ILE A 399 0.66 2.79 6.38
N ASN A 400 1.27 1.65 6.02
CA ASN A 400 1.36 1.20 4.63
C ASN A 400 1.15 -0.31 4.53
N ASN A 401 0.27 -0.75 3.63
CA ASN A 401 -0.11 -2.15 3.41
C ASN A 401 1.07 -3.05 3.06
N VAL A 402 2.17 -2.50 2.55
CA VAL A 402 3.39 -3.26 2.24
C VAL A 402 3.98 -3.98 3.47
N LEU A 403 3.66 -3.53 4.66
CA LEU A 403 4.03 -4.22 5.91
C LEU A 403 3.23 -5.52 6.12
N ALA A 404 2.06 -5.67 5.49
CA ALA A 404 1.14 -6.78 5.68
C ALA A 404 1.20 -7.80 4.54
N PHE A 405 0.72 -7.41 3.33
CA PHE A 405 0.37 -8.36 2.27
C PHE A 405 1.50 -9.30 1.86
N PRO A 406 2.78 -8.88 1.73
CA PRO A 406 3.82 -9.80 1.29
C PRO A 406 4.03 -10.93 2.28
N GLY A 407 4.10 -10.60 3.57
CA GLY A 407 4.25 -11.56 4.66
C GLY A 407 3.02 -12.46 4.84
N VAL A 408 1.82 -11.91 4.70
CA VAL A 408 0.56 -12.66 4.78
C VAL A 408 0.52 -13.74 3.70
N PHE A 409 0.77 -13.40 2.44
CA PHE A 409 0.80 -14.38 1.37
C PHE A 409 1.95 -15.37 1.51
N ARG A 410 3.15 -14.91 1.94
CA ARG A 410 4.27 -15.83 2.21
C ARG A 410 3.88 -16.87 3.25
N GLY A 411 3.29 -16.45 4.37
CA GLY A 411 2.84 -17.35 5.43
C GLY A 411 1.73 -18.30 4.98
N ALA A 412 0.76 -17.82 4.22
CA ALA A 412 -0.33 -18.62 3.67
C ALA A 412 0.17 -19.66 2.66
N LEU A 413 1.08 -19.28 1.75
CA LEU A 413 1.70 -20.20 0.79
C LEU A 413 2.57 -21.25 1.48
N ASP A 414 3.38 -20.88 2.48
CA ASP A 414 4.23 -21.80 3.24
C ASP A 414 3.43 -22.81 4.07
N ALA A 415 2.28 -22.38 4.59
CA ALA A 415 1.33 -23.25 5.28
C ALA A 415 0.49 -24.08 4.31
N ARG A 416 0.45 -23.75 3.03
CA ARG A 416 -0.53 -24.27 2.05
C ARG A 416 -1.96 -24.04 2.54
N ALA A 417 -2.22 -22.83 3.03
CA ALA A 417 -3.53 -22.46 3.52
C ALA A 417 -4.58 -22.52 2.41
N THR A 418 -5.82 -22.84 2.76
CA THR A 418 -6.97 -22.85 1.85
C THR A 418 -7.63 -21.48 1.78
N GLU A 419 -7.47 -20.68 2.82
CA GLU A 419 -8.05 -19.35 2.96
C GLU A 419 -7.17 -18.47 3.87
N ILE A 420 -7.47 -17.18 3.97
CA ILE A 420 -6.91 -16.27 4.96
C ILE A 420 -8.03 -15.88 5.93
N THR A 421 -7.89 -16.32 7.19
CA THR A 421 -8.89 -16.14 8.23
C THR A 421 -8.71 -14.82 9.00
N SER A 422 -9.74 -14.42 9.77
CA SER A 422 -9.65 -13.34 10.76
C SER A 422 -8.50 -13.54 11.76
N GLY A 423 -8.30 -14.76 12.24
CA GLY A 423 -7.21 -15.09 13.17
C GLY A 423 -5.84 -14.93 12.55
N MET A 424 -5.68 -15.29 11.27
CA MET A 424 -4.44 -15.03 10.52
C MET A 424 -4.17 -13.53 10.36
N ASN A 425 -5.21 -12.72 10.11
CA ASN A 425 -5.10 -11.26 10.02
C ASN A 425 -4.71 -10.61 11.35
N LEU A 426 -5.31 -11.06 12.47
CA LEU A 426 -4.92 -10.64 13.81
C LEU A 426 -3.48 -11.02 14.14
N ALA A 427 -3.06 -12.23 13.81
CA ALA A 427 -1.68 -12.69 14.00
C ALA A 427 -0.68 -11.86 13.20
N ALA A 428 -1.03 -11.48 11.96
CA ALA A 428 -0.23 -10.59 11.13
C ALA A 428 -0.07 -9.20 11.78
N ALA A 429 -1.16 -8.60 12.25
CA ALA A 429 -1.14 -7.29 12.91
C ALA A 429 -0.25 -7.28 14.16
N HIS A 430 -0.40 -8.26 15.04
CA HIS A 430 0.44 -8.39 16.23
C HIS A 430 1.91 -8.65 15.88
N ALA A 431 2.18 -9.44 14.83
CA ALA A 431 3.54 -9.67 14.37
C ALA A 431 4.22 -8.37 13.91
N ILE A 432 3.53 -7.54 13.13
CA ILE A 432 4.02 -6.21 12.71
C ILE A 432 4.29 -5.33 13.94
N ALA A 433 3.34 -5.23 14.85
CA ALA A 433 3.47 -4.40 16.06
C ALA A 433 4.72 -4.79 16.89
N THR A 434 4.99 -6.09 17.04
CA THR A 434 6.13 -6.58 17.83
C THR A 434 7.51 -6.29 17.21
N VAL A 435 7.59 -5.97 15.91
CA VAL A 435 8.87 -5.65 15.25
C VAL A 435 9.50 -4.39 15.83
N VAL A 436 8.71 -3.41 16.23
CA VAL A 436 9.17 -2.13 16.81
C VAL A 436 9.97 -2.37 18.10
N GLY A 437 9.54 -3.33 18.94
CA GLY A 437 10.28 -3.73 20.15
C GLY A 437 10.48 -2.61 21.15
N ASP A 438 11.73 -2.42 21.57
CA ASP A 438 12.13 -1.43 22.59
C ASP A 438 12.25 -0.01 22.03
N ASP A 439 12.24 0.15 20.69
CA ASP A 439 12.31 1.46 20.02
C ASP A 439 10.94 2.16 19.96
N LEU A 440 9.95 1.63 20.67
CA LEU A 440 8.58 2.17 20.68
C LEU A 440 8.54 3.61 21.22
N ALA A 441 8.07 4.53 20.39
CA ALA A 441 7.92 5.95 20.70
C ALA A 441 6.69 6.51 19.98
N ALA A 442 6.21 7.69 20.37
CA ALA A 442 5.04 8.32 19.77
C ALA A 442 5.19 8.60 18.26
N ASP A 443 6.40 8.79 17.80
CA ASP A 443 6.80 8.97 16.40
C ASP A 443 7.35 7.67 15.76
N HIS A 444 7.30 6.54 16.47
CA HIS A 444 7.75 5.23 16.01
C HIS A 444 6.86 4.09 16.56
N ILE A 445 5.58 4.07 16.15
CA ILE A 445 4.60 3.03 16.54
C ILE A 445 4.51 1.87 15.54
N ILE A 446 5.07 2.02 14.35
CA ILE A 446 5.05 1.02 13.30
C ILE A 446 6.44 0.93 12.66
N PRO A 447 6.92 -0.27 12.25
CA PRO A 447 8.24 -0.39 11.65
C PRO A 447 8.32 0.30 10.29
N SER A 448 9.54 0.64 9.87
CA SER A 448 9.79 1.09 8.50
C SER A 448 9.38 0.00 7.50
N VAL A 449 8.86 0.40 6.35
CA VAL A 449 8.55 -0.52 5.23
C VAL A 449 9.79 -1.27 4.72
N PHE A 450 10.99 -0.74 4.96
CA PHE A 450 12.27 -1.37 4.61
C PHE A 450 12.88 -2.21 5.75
N ASP A 451 12.18 -2.40 6.86
CA ASP A 451 12.65 -3.32 7.90
C ASP A 451 12.49 -4.77 7.44
N THR A 452 13.60 -5.40 7.10
CA THR A 452 13.64 -6.76 6.54
C THR A 452 13.09 -7.84 7.47
N ARG A 453 12.90 -7.54 8.76
CA ARG A 453 12.34 -8.48 9.74
C ARG A 453 10.82 -8.65 9.61
N VAL A 454 10.12 -7.67 9.03
CA VAL A 454 8.66 -7.61 9.03
C VAL A 454 8.06 -8.79 8.27
N ALA A 455 8.43 -8.97 7.00
CA ALA A 455 7.83 -9.99 6.14
C ALA A 455 8.01 -11.41 6.73
N ASP A 456 9.20 -11.72 7.26
CA ASP A 456 9.49 -13.02 7.86
C ASP A 456 8.67 -13.27 9.14
N ARG A 457 8.53 -12.26 10.00
CA ARG A 457 7.72 -12.37 11.23
C ARG A 457 6.24 -12.52 10.95
N VAL A 458 5.73 -11.74 9.99
CA VAL A 458 4.34 -11.84 9.54
C VAL A 458 4.09 -13.23 8.94
N ALA A 459 4.97 -13.71 8.06
CA ALA A 459 4.84 -15.01 7.44
C ALA A 459 4.83 -16.16 8.48
N ALA A 460 5.72 -16.09 9.46
CA ALA A 460 5.76 -17.08 10.52
C ALA A 460 4.48 -17.08 11.37
N ALA A 461 3.97 -15.90 11.75
CA ALA A 461 2.76 -15.76 12.54
C ALA A 461 1.51 -16.25 11.78
N VAL A 462 1.36 -15.84 10.53
CA VAL A 462 0.26 -16.26 9.65
C VAL A 462 0.28 -17.78 9.41
N SER A 463 1.47 -18.36 9.13
CA SER A 463 1.60 -19.80 8.94
C SER A 463 1.27 -20.59 10.22
N ALA A 464 1.63 -20.07 11.38
CA ALA A 464 1.28 -20.69 12.67
C ALA A 464 -0.23 -20.62 12.94
N ALA A 465 -0.87 -19.48 12.69
CA ALA A 465 -2.31 -19.28 12.81
C ALA A 465 -3.08 -20.22 11.87
N ALA A 466 -2.71 -20.28 10.59
CA ALA A 466 -3.32 -21.17 9.62
C ALA A 466 -3.31 -22.66 10.07
N ARG A 467 -2.19 -23.11 10.65
CA ARG A 467 -2.06 -24.47 11.19
C ARG A 467 -2.92 -24.71 12.44
N SER A 468 -2.97 -23.72 13.35
CA SER A 468 -3.76 -23.82 14.58
C SER A 468 -5.26 -23.85 14.31
N GLU A 469 -5.70 -23.16 13.25
CA GLU A 469 -7.11 -23.09 12.83
C GLU A 469 -7.50 -24.24 11.88
N GLY A 470 -6.53 -25.05 11.45
CA GLY A 470 -6.78 -26.21 10.61
C GLY A 470 -7.14 -25.89 9.16
N VAL A 471 -6.86 -24.65 8.68
CA VAL A 471 -7.12 -24.20 7.32
C VAL A 471 -5.94 -24.48 6.38
N VAL A 472 -5.27 -25.60 6.57
CA VAL A 472 -4.10 -26.01 5.80
C VAL A 472 -4.37 -27.33 5.06
N ARG A 473 -3.73 -27.51 3.91
CA ARG A 473 -3.76 -28.77 3.18
C ARG A 473 -2.67 -29.70 3.69
N ASP A 474 -2.96 -30.98 3.70
CA ASP A 474 -1.94 -32.01 3.95
C ASP A 474 -0.86 -31.98 2.86
N ARG A 475 0.38 -32.26 3.25
CA ARG A 475 1.44 -32.50 2.27
C ARG A 475 1.17 -33.85 1.59
N ALA A 476 1.21 -33.85 0.25
CA ALA A 476 0.99 -35.03 -0.58
C ALA A 476 2.10 -36.08 -0.40
#